data_1ed540f95e05da4ba9e8f21c21af1e15
#
_entry.id   1ed540f95e05da4ba9e8f21c21af1e15
#
_cell.length_a   1.000
_cell.length_b   1.000
_cell.length_c   1.000
_cell.angle_alpha   90.00
_cell.angle_beta   90.00
_cell.angle_gamma   90.00
#
_symmetry.space_group_name_H-M   'P 1'
#
loop_
_entity.id
_entity.type
_entity.pdbx_description
1 polymer ?
#
loop_
_entity_poly.entity_id
_entity_poly.type
_entity_poly.pdbx_seq_one_letter_code
_entity_poly.pdbx_strand_id
1 'polypeptide(L)'
;MSKININNMCASSDTIDCWGKIDFDLAEKSVKKLQKRIATAYLNSDNRLVMNLQNKLVHSFYAKALSIDIVTSNKGKHTTGIDNTLWTTPTDKFQAIDKLKRRGYKHKALRRIYIPKYNGLLRPLGIPTMKDRAMQTLYRFALEPIAEITADTNSFGFRQNRSARDAIVKTVEILSKCPEYEWVLKADIKSCFDNISHEWLMDNIPMDKEMLKQFIKCGYVYDSDFYSTDKGIPQGACISGVLCNMTLDGLEKILKSRFGDSIEVIRYADDFIIIGTSKAVSLQVVVPVVECFLSERGLSLSEEKTKISHIEKGFTFLGYRIYKEHNNIISAPTRENIDSLIRKVEQLIKAMPQISVEYLYELSEMKIKGWLNYYKGIAEIQSLHGAEYEIVSYTFQRTGNKQIAKFIGKLFAQYDL
;
A
#
# COMPACT_ATOMS: atom_id res chain seq x y z
N MET A 1 -6.52 -37.58 11.72
CA MET A 1 -5.85 -36.24 11.77
C MET A 1 -5.36 -36.06 13.20
N SER A 2 -4.09 -36.38 13.44
CA SER A 2 -3.46 -36.34 14.76
C SER A 2 -3.44 -34.91 15.29
N LYS A 3 -4.08 -34.69 16.44
CA LYS A 3 -3.87 -33.49 17.26
C LYS A 3 -2.37 -33.48 17.65
N ILE A 4 -1.60 -32.58 17.07
CA ILE A 4 -0.24 -32.28 17.56
C ILE A 4 -0.47 -31.73 18.97
N ASN A 5 -0.10 -32.52 19.96
CA ASN A 5 -0.29 -32.19 21.37
C ASN A 5 0.87 -31.26 21.77
N ILE A 6 0.62 -29.94 21.65
CA ILE A 6 1.62 -28.86 21.86
C ILE A 6 2.11 -28.84 23.32
N ASN A 7 1.37 -29.43 24.26
CA ASN A 7 1.72 -29.43 25.68
C ASN A 7 2.93 -30.29 26.06
N ASN A 8 3.45 -31.13 25.15
CA ASN A 8 4.60 -32.01 25.44
C ASN A 8 5.89 -31.56 24.76
N MET A 9 5.97 -30.37 24.13
CA MET A 9 7.13 -30.04 23.31
C MET A 9 8.15 -29.06 23.90
N CYS A 10 7.96 -28.46 25.08
CA CYS A 10 8.99 -27.51 25.56
C CYS A 10 9.06 -27.43 27.10
N ALA A 11 10.01 -28.16 27.69
CA ALA A 11 10.68 -27.73 28.92
C ALA A 11 11.56 -26.51 28.61
N SER A 12 11.83 -25.66 29.58
CA SER A 12 12.40 -24.29 29.43
C SER A 12 13.73 -24.15 28.67
N SER A 13 14.46 -25.21 28.35
CA SER A 13 15.71 -25.18 27.56
C SER A 13 15.47 -25.36 26.05
N ASP A 14 14.33 -25.89 25.62
CA ASP A 14 14.05 -26.26 24.22
C ASP A 14 13.29 -25.20 23.41
N THR A 15 12.91 -24.08 24.03
CA THR A 15 12.13 -23.03 23.37
C THR A 15 12.89 -22.27 22.27
N ILE A 16 14.22 -22.25 22.34
CA ILE A 16 15.08 -21.59 21.34
C ILE A 16 14.95 -22.28 19.98
N ASP A 17 14.78 -23.61 19.96
CA ASP A 17 14.72 -24.39 18.74
C ASP A 17 13.30 -24.53 18.14
N CYS A 18 12.25 -24.21 18.93
CA CYS A 18 10.85 -24.42 18.51
C CYS A 18 10.42 -23.49 17.37
N TRP A 19 10.89 -22.22 17.32
CA TRP A 19 10.55 -21.30 16.22
C TRP A 19 11.16 -21.75 14.90
N GLY A 20 12.43 -22.19 14.90
CA GLY A 20 13.14 -22.69 13.71
C GLY A 20 12.56 -23.99 13.15
N LYS A 21 11.82 -24.76 13.96
CA LYS A 21 11.15 -25.99 13.54
C LYS A 21 9.79 -25.78 12.88
N ILE A 22 9.27 -24.55 12.85
CA ILE A 22 8.01 -24.24 12.19
C ILE A 22 8.20 -24.29 10.67
N ASP A 23 7.46 -25.15 10.01
CA ASP A 23 7.36 -25.19 8.54
C ASP A 23 6.49 -24.04 8.05
N PHE A 24 7.11 -22.94 7.61
CA PHE A 24 6.40 -21.76 7.11
C PHE A 24 5.74 -21.98 5.75
N ASP A 25 6.26 -22.89 4.90
CA ASP A 25 5.61 -23.26 3.64
C ASP A 25 4.29 -23.99 3.92
N LEU A 26 4.28 -24.88 4.91
CA LEU A 26 3.05 -25.54 5.38
C LEU A 26 2.08 -24.53 6.03
N ALA A 27 2.62 -23.58 6.78
CA ALA A 27 1.81 -22.51 7.38
C ALA A 27 1.10 -21.67 6.30
N GLU A 28 1.81 -21.22 5.27
CA GLU A 28 1.22 -20.51 4.13
C GLU A 28 0.17 -21.34 3.41
N LYS A 29 0.45 -22.61 3.09
CA LYS A 29 -0.49 -23.52 2.44
C LYS A 29 -1.77 -23.70 3.28
N SER A 30 -1.62 -23.80 4.60
CA SER A 30 -2.74 -23.95 5.52
C SER A 30 -3.61 -22.69 5.59
N VAL A 31 -3.00 -21.51 5.63
CA VAL A 31 -3.70 -20.22 5.59
C VAL A 31 -4.41 -20.05 4.24
N LYS A 32 -3.72 -20.25 3.12
CA LYS A 32 -4.30 -20.17 1.77
C LYS A 32 -5.49 -21.13 1.57
N LYS A 33 -5.42 -22.33 2.17
CA LYS A 33 -6.55 -23.31 2.15
C LYS A 33 -7.79 -22.77 2.87
N LEU A 34 -7.63 -22.14 4.03
CA LEU A 34 -8.73 -21.50 4.75
C LEU A 34 -9.25 -20.27 4.01
N GLN A 35 -8.37 -19.44 3.46
CA GLN A 35 -8.74 -18.28 2.66
C GLN A 35 -9.58 -18.66 1.43
N LYS A 36 -9.20 -19.70 0.68
CA LYS A 36 -10.03 -20.22 -0.43
C LYS A 36 -11.42 -20.64 0.03
N ARG A 37 -11.54 -21.28 1.20
CA ARG A 37 -12.84 -21.70 1.74
C ARG A 37 -13.69 -20.50 2.19
N ILE A 38 -13.07 -19.45 2.76
CA ILE A 38 -13.74 -18.19 3.10
C ILE A 38 -14.29 -17.56 1.82
N ALA A 39 -13.45 -17.46 0.76
CA ALA A 39 -13.85 -16.97 -0.54
C ALA A 39 -15.07 -17.70 -1.11
N THR A 40 -15.02 -19.03 -1.14
CA THR A 40 -16.14 -19.87 -1.63
C THR A 40 -17.42 -19.68 -0.81
N ALA A 41 -17.31 -19.64 0.53
CA ALA A 41 -18.45 -19.43 1.41
C ALA A 41 -19.10 -18.05 1.19
N TYR A 42 -18.26 -17.00 0.97
CA TYR A 42 -18.74 -15.66 0.70
C TYR A 42 -19.46 -15.56 -0.66
N LEU A 43 -18.91 -16.17 -1.71
CA LEU A 43 -19.56 -16.24 -3.04
C LEU A 43 -20.93 -16.96 -2.98
N ASN A 44 -21.06 -17.95 -2.09
CA ASN A 44 -22.31 -18.66 -1.87
C ASN A 44 -23.26 -17.94 -0.89
N SER A 45 -22.92 -16.71 -0.45
CA SER A 45 -23.70 -15.92 0.52
C SER A 45 -23.91 -16.62 1.88
N ASP A 46 -23.06 -17.60 2.23
CA ASP A 46 -23.11 -18.30 3.53
C ASP A 46 -22.31 -17.52 4.59
N ASN A 47 -22.91 -16.44 5.07
CA ASN A 47 -22.29 -15.56 6.07
C ASN A 47 -21.94 -16.28 7.37
N ARG A 48 -22.72 -17.32 7.76
CA ARG A 48 -22.44 -18.10 8.97
C ARG A 48 -21.16 -18.93 8.80
N LEU A 49 -21.01 -19.56 7.64
CA LEU A 49 -19.80 -20.33 7.32
C LEU A 49 -18.58 -19.41 7.19
N VAL A 50 -18.74 -18.22 6.59
CA VAL A 50 -17.68 -17.18 6.51
C VAL A 50 -17.16 -16.86 7.92
N MET A 51 -18.05 -16.48 8.85
CA MET A 51 -17.65 -16.16 10.23
C MET A 51 -16.97 -17.34 10.93
N ASN A 52 -17.47 -18.55 10.76
CA ASN A 52 -16.87 -19.75 11.34
C ASN A 52 -15.47 -20.03 10.80
N LEU A 53 -15.27 -19.85 9.49
CA LEU A 53 -13.97 -20.06 8.85
C LEU A 53 -12.98 -18.96 9.21
N GLN A 54 -13.41 -17.69 9.28
CA GLN A 54 -12.60 -16.58 9.79
C GLN A 54 -12.14 -16.87 11.23
N ASN A 55 -13.07 -17.26 12.08
CA ASN A 55 -12.76 -17.63 13.47
C ASN A 55 -11.76 -18.80 13.53
N LYS A 56 -11.94 -19.84 12.70
CA LYS A 56 -11.00 -20.97 12.61
C LYS A 56 -9.62 -20.52 12.17
N LEU A 57 -9.52 -19.58 11.22
CA LEU A 57 -8.26 -19.05 10.73
C LEU A 57 -7.51 -18.28 11.83
N VAL A 58 -8.16 -17.34 12.52
CA VAL A 58 -7.52 -16.52 13.56
C VAL A 58 -7.13 -17.33 14.82
N HIS A 59 -7.68 -18.51 15.00
CA HIS A 59 -7.26 -19.44 16.07
C HIS A 59 -6.21 -20.45 15.61
N SER A 60 -5.90 -20.53 14.31
CA SER A 60 -4.91 -21.45 13.77
C SER A 60 -3.49 -21.13 14.26
N PHE A 61 -2.77 -22.14 14.73
CA PHE A 61 -1.37 -22.05 15.08
C PHE A 61 -0.53 -21.48 13.92
N TYR A 62 -0.70 -22.02 12.71
CA TYR A 62 0.02 -21.61 11.53
C TYR A 62 -0.27 -20.16 11.12
N ALA A 63 -1.51 -19.70 11.22
CA ALA A 63 -1.86 -18.31 10.91
C ALA A 63 -1.23 -17.35 11.92
N LYS A 64 -1.20 -17.70 13.20
CA LYS A 64 -0.52 -16.91 14.25
C LYS A 64 0.98 -16.86 14.03
N ALA A 65 1.63 -18.00 13.78
CA ALA A 65 3.06 -18.06 13.49
C ALA A 65 3.42 -17.20 12.27
N LEU A 66 2.67 -17.34 11.17
CA LEU A 66 2.88 -16.55 9.95
C LEU A 66 2.67 -15.04 10.19
N SER A 67 1.66 -14.66 10.99
CA SER A 67 1.44 -13.25 11.32
C SER A 67 2.61 -12.64 12.11
N ILE A 68 3.21 -13.41 13.03
CA ILE A 68 4.40 -13.01 13.79
C ILE A 68 5.61 -12.92 12.87
N ASP A 69 5.81 -13.89 11.99
CA ASP A 69 6.93 -13.88 11.05
C ASP A 69 6.90 -12.63 10.18
N ILE A 70 5.76 -12.31 9.56
CA ILE A 70 5.59 -11.12 8.73
C ILE A 70 5.93 -9.83 9.48
N VAL A 71 5.47 -9.65 10.71
CA VAL A 71 5.72 -8.41 11.45
C VAL A 71 7.14 -8.30 12.01
N THR A 72 7.84 -9.43 12.12
CA THR A 72 9.24 -9.48 12.58
C THR A 72 10.26 -9.56 11.46
N SER A 73 9.83 -9.69 10.19
CA SER A 73 10.70 -9.72 9.01
C SER A 73 10.64 -8.44 8.16
N ASN A 74 9.57 -7.64 8.28
CA ASN A 74 9.36 -6.44 7.47
C ASN A 74 10.28 -5.27 7.87
N LYS A 75 10.29 -4.20 7.06
CA LYS A 75 11.10 -2.98 7.30
C LYS A 75 10.82 -2.30 8.65
N GLY A 76 9.63 -2.47 9.20
CA GLY A 76 9.21 -1.89 10.48
C GLY A 76 9.62 -2.72 11.71
N LYS A 77 10.29 -3.85 11.56
CA LYS A 77 10.63 -4.81 12.62
C LYS A 77 11.42 -4.22 13.80
N HIS A 78 12.18 -3.16 13.56
CA HIS A 78 12.98 -2.47 14.58
C HIS A 78 12.28 -1.26 15.20
N THR A 79 11.03 -0.97 14.81
CA THR A 79 10.28 0.18 15.30
C THR A 79 9.31 -0.25 16.38
N THR A 80 9.50 0.22 17.60
CA THR A 80 8.64 -0.11 18.75
C THR A 80 7.32 0.66 18.72
N GLY A 81 6.25 0.06 19.25
CA GLY A 81 5.03 0.78 19.61
C GLY A 81 5.20 1.57 20.91
N ILE A 82 4.07 1.90 21.56
CA ILE A 82 4.05 2.63 22.85
C ILE A 82 4.64 1.82 24.00
N ASP A 83 4.71 0.49 23.89
CA ASP A 83 5.21 -0.41 24.94
C ASP A 83 6.72 -0.66 24.86
N ASN A 84 7.41 -0.06 23.90
CA ASN A 84 8.83 -0.22 23.66
C ASN A 84 9.29 -1.69 23.51
N THR A 85 8.36 -2.58 23.12
CA THR A 85 8.63 -4.02 22.99
C THR A 85 8.90 -4.41 21.56
N LEU A 86 9.93 -5.25 21.34
CA LEU A 86 10.22 -5.93 20.08
C LEU A 86 10.28 -7.44 20.30
N TRP A 87 10.06 -8.22 19.26
CA TRP A 87 10.25 -9.68 19.25
C TRP A 87 11.45 -9.99 18.36
N THR A 88 12.65 -9.99 18.97
CA THR A 88 13.91 -10.11 18.25
C THR A 88 14.46 -11.53 18.25
N THR A 89 14.17 -12.31 19.31
CA THR A 89 14.67 -13.68 19.44
C THR A 89 13.63 -14.72 18.98
N PRO A 90 14.08 -15.92 18.58
CA PRO A 90 13.19 -17.05 18.30
C PRO A 90 12.24 -17.37 19.46
N THR A 91 12.72 -17.26 20.68
CA THR A 91 11.94 -17.47 21.91
C THR A 91 10.82 -16.45 22.05
N ASP A 92 11.09 -15.14 21.83
CA ASP A 92 10.06 -14.09 21.88
C ASP A 92 8.96 -14.38 20.88
N LYS A 93 9.34 -14.75 19.64
CA LYS A 93 8.41 -15.04 18.55
C LYS A 93 7.52 -16.24 18.88
N PHE A 94 8.12 -17.32 19.39
CA PHE A 94 7.37 -18.52 19.73
C PHE A 94 6.39 -18.27 20.88
N GLN A 95 6.82 -17.59 21.95
CA GLN A 95 5.96 -17.22 23.08
C GLN A 95 4.85 -16.23 22.68
N ALA A 96 5.07 -15.42 21.63
CA ALA A 96 4.06 -14.49 21.14
C ALA A 96 2.84 -15.22 20.54
N ILE A 97 2.97 -16.46 20.02
CA ILE A 97 1.88 -17.25 19.47
C ILE A 97 0.74 -17.39 20.50
N ASP A 98 1.09 -17.68 21.75
CA ASP A 98 0.11 -17.85 22.83
C ASP A 98 -0.50 -16.54 23.31
N LYS A 99 0.17 -15.39 23.04
CA LYS A 99 -0.33 -14.06 23.37
C LYS A 99 -1.37 -13.55 22.37
N LEU A 100 -1.45 -14.15 21.16
CA LEU A 100 -2.43 -13.80 20.13
C LEU A 100 -3.77 -14.49 20.40
N LYS A 101 -4.54 -13.94 21.33
CA LYS A 101 -5.88 -14.45 21.74
C LYS A 101 -6.90 -13.33 21.63
N ARG A 102 -8.10 -13.62 21.09
CA ARG A 102 -9.23 -12.69 21.03
C ARG A 102 -9.76 -12.35 22.42
N ARG A 103 -9.93 -13.37 23.26
CA ARG A 103 -10.47 -13.19 24.62
C ARG A 103 -9.52 -12.35 25.46
N GLY A 104 -10.02 -11.23 25.99
CA GLY A 104 -9.23 -10.30 26.81
C GLY A 104 -8.24 -9.43 26.01
N TYR A 105 -8.35 -9.44 24.68
CA TYR A 105 -7.56 -8.52 23.85
C TYR A 105 -8.03 -7.09 24.03
N LYS A 106 -7.09 -6.20 24.25
CA LYS A 106 -7.28 -4.74 24.22
C LYS A 106 -6.15 -4.16 23.39
N HIS A 107 -6.50 -3.45 22.33
CA HIS A 107 -5.54 -2.74 21.50
C HIS A 107 -4.93 -1.60 22.29
N LYS A 108 -3.61 -1.46 22.28
CA LYS A 108 -2.95 -0.31 22.89
C LYS A 108 -3.03 0.90 21.97
N ALA A 109 -2.98 2.11 22.55
CA ALA A 109 -2.88 3.33 21.77
C ALA A 109 -1.67 3.27 20.82
N LEU A 110 -1.80 3.90 19.65
CA LEU A 110 -0.69 3.99 18.68
C LEU A 110 0.35 5.00 19.17
N ARG A 111 1.62 4.74 18.95
CA ARG A 111 2.65 5.76 19.09
C ARG A 111 2.66 6.63 17.84
N ARG A 112 2.27 7.90 17.96
CA ARG A 112 2.23 8.86 16.85
C ARG A 112 3.61 9.41 16.57
N ILE A 113 4.01 9.39 15.29
CA ILE A 113 5.15 10.13 14.76
C ILE A 113 4.74 10.87 13.51
N TYR A 114 5.53 11.87 13.12
CA TYR A 114 5.31 12.64 11.90
C TYR A 114 6.48 12.44 10.93
N ILE A 115 6.19 12.09 9.69
CA ILE A 115 7.19 11.89 8.64
C ILE A 115 7.05 13.03 7.62
N PRO A 116 8.16 13.74 7.27
CA PRO A 116 8.12 14.77 6.26
C PRO A 116 7.67 14.21 4.89
N LYS A 117 6.69 14.87 4.28
CA LYS A 117 6.36 14.67 2.87
C LYS A 117 7.30 15.48 2.00
N TYR A 118 7.34 15.11 0.72
CA TYR A 118 8.12 15.81 -0.30
C TYR A 118 7.85 17.33 -0.37
N ASN A 119 6.60 17.74 -0.15
CA ASN A 119 6.16 19.14 -0.18
C ASN A 119 6.33 19.89 1.17
N GLY A 120 7.12 19.35 2.10
CA GLY A 120 7.34 19.91 3.43
C GLY A 120 6.24 19.67 4.43
N LEU A 121 5.07 19.20 4.02
CA LEU A 121 3.99 18.82 4.93
C LEU A 121 4.35 17.54 5.71
N LEU A 122 3.78 17.38 6.88
CA LEU A 122 3.98 16.21 7.71
C LEU A 122 2.89 15.15 7.45
N ARG A 123 3.31 13.89 7.38
CA ARG A 123 2.39 12.74 7.37
C ARG A 123 2.33 12.13 8.77
N PRO A 124 1.17 12.10 9.41
CA PRO A 124 1.00 11.39 10.67
C PRO A 124 1.10 9.87 10.44
N LEU A 125 1.92 9.19 11.23
CA LEU A 125 2.04 7.73 11.21
C LEU A 125 1.75 7.20 12.61
N GLY A 126 0.84 6.25 12.72
CA GLY A 126 0.54 5.56 13.97
C GLY A 126 1.24 4.21 14.02
N ILE A 127 2.08 4.01 15.02
CA ILE A 127 2.87 2.79 15.19
C ILE A 127 2.22 1.90 16.25
N PRO A 128 1.59 0.76 15.87
CA PRO A 128 1.04 -0.20 16.83
C PRO A 128 2.15 -0.97 17.54
N THR A 129 1.84 -1.59 18.68
CA THR A 129 2.74 -2.56 19.34
C THR A 129 2.96 -3.78 18.46
N MET A 130 4.00 -4.58 18.74
CA MET A 130 4.24 -5.83 17.99
C MET A 130 3.04 -6.78 18.08
N LYS A 131 2.42 -6.88 19.27
CA LYS A 131 1.21 -7.69 19.47
C LYS A 131 0.05 -7.20 18.60
N ASP A 132 -0.17 -5.89 18.56
CA ASP A 132 -1.28 -5.30 17.79
C ASP A 132 -1.05 -5.47 16.29
N ARG A 133 0.19 -5.31 15.81
CA ARG A 133 0.53 -5.59 14.39
C ARG A 133 0.25 -7.03 14.02
N ALA A 134 0.65 -7.99 14.87
CA ALA A 134 0.41 -9.41 14.62
C ALA A 134 -1.09 -9.74 14.66
N MET A 135 -1.85 -9.18 15.61
CA MET A 135 -3.31 -9.34 15.65
C MET A 135 -3.97 -8.73 14.41
N GLN A 136 -3.60 -7.53 13.99
CA GLN A 136 -4.11 -6.91 12.77
C GLN A 136 -3.78 -7.75 11.52
N THR A 137 -2.56 -8.28 11.42
CA THR A 137 -2.15 -9.15 10.31
C THR A 137 -2.96 -10.45 10.30
N LEU A 138 -3.20 -11.04 11.46
CA LEU A 138 -3.99 -12.26 11.62
C LEU A 138 -5.44 -12.05 11.14
N TYR A 139 -6.08 -10.95 11.52
CA TYR A 139 -7.43 -10.61 11.07
C TYR A 139 -7.47 -10.15 9.61
N ARG A 140 -6.41 -9.54 9.12
CA ARG A 140 -6.24 -9.23 7.70
C ARG A 140 -6.26 -10.51 6.85
N PHE A 141 -5.58 -11.59 7.25
CA PHE A 141 -5.65 -12.88 6.53
C PHE A 141 -7.08 -13.41 6.39
N ALA A 142 -7.92 -13.18 7.40
CA ALA A 142 -9.31 -13.62 7.37
C ALA A 142 -10.22 -12.70 6.53
N LEU A 143 -9.83 -11.44 6.33
CA LEU A 143 -10.61 -10.44 5.59
C LEU A 143 -10.22 -10.35 4.11
N GLU A 144 -8.93 -10.52 3.79
CA GLU A 144 -8.39 -10.41 2.42
C GLU A 144 -9.15 -11.22 1.36
N PRO A 145 -9.56 -12.49 1.61
CA PRO A 145 -10.30 -13.25 0.60
C PRO A 145 -11.62 -12.60 0.18
N ILE A 146 -12.29 -11.93 1.11
CA ILE A 146 -13.54 -11.22 0.84
C ILE A 146 -13.25 -9.92 0.12
N ALA A 147 -12.26 -9.17 0.60
CA ALA A 147 -11.83 -7.93 -0.03
C ALA A 147 -11.42 -8.13 -1.49
N GLU A 148 -10.77 -9.27 -1.82
CA GLU A 148 -10.38 -9.57 -3.20
C GLU A 148 -11.59 -9.90 -4.10
N ILE A 149 -12.64 -10.53 -3.57
CA ILE A 149 -13.87 -10.83 -4.31
C ILE A 149 -14.70 -9.57 -4.56
N THR A 150 -14.76 -8.67 -3.58
CA THR A 150 -15.58 -7.45 -3.67
C THR A 150 -14.88 -6.30 -4.38
N ALA A 151 -13.58 -6.43 -4.58
CA ALA A 151 -12.76 -5.38 -5.15
C ALA A 151 -13.16 -5.02 -6.59
N ASP A 152 -13.14 -3.73 -6.88
CA ASP A 152 -13.24 -3.22 -8.24
C ASP A 152 -12.14 -3.81 -9.14
N THR A 153 -12.44 -4.05 -10.41
CA THR A 153 -11.56 -4.75 -11.35
C THR A 153 -10.25 -4.01 -11.56
N ASN A 154 -10.32 -2.69 -11.72
CA ASN A 154 -9.19 -1.82 -11.97
C ASN A 154 -8.69 -1.13 -10.69
N SER A 155 -8.82 -1.80 -9.53
CA SER A 155 -8.25 -1.38 -8.25
C SER A 155 -6.93 -2.12 -7.99
N PHE A 156 -5.84 -1.42 -7.69
CA PHE A 156 -4.48 -1.99 -7.62
C PHE A 156 -3.78 -1.81 -6.26
N GLY A 157 -3.95 -0.67 -5.59
CA GLY A 157 -3.26 -0.38 -4.34
C GLY A 157 -3.61 -1.33 -3.21
N PHE A 158 -2.64 -1.65 -2.34
CA PHE A 158 -2.79 -2.54 -1.18
C PHE A 158 -3.32 -3.95 -1.46
N ARG A 159 -3.33 -4.40 -2.71
CA ARG A 159 -3.75 -5.74 -3.11
C ARG A 159 -2.54 -6.62 -3.42
N GLN A 160 -2.63 -7.91 -3.07
CA GLN A 160 -1.56 -8.87 -3.34
C GLN A 160 -1.37 -9.05 -4.85
N ASN A 161 -0.12 -9.17 -5.27
CA ASN A 161 0.28 -9.36 -6.67
C ASN A 161 -0.19 -8.25 -7.63
N ARG A 162 -0.49 -7.06 -7.11
CA ARG A 162 -0.79 -5.86 -7.88
C ARG A 162 0.14 -4.73 -7.47
N SER A 163 0.52 -3.92 -8.42
CA SER A 163 1.48 -2.82 -8.23
C SER A 163 1.00 -1.53 -8.88
N ALA A 164 1.68 -0.43 -8.59
CA ALA A 164 1.46 0.84 -9.29
C ALA A 164 1.78 0.72 -10.79
N ARG A 165 2.75 -0.13 -11.12
CA ARG A 165 3.11 -0.43 -12.50
C ARG A 165 1.93 -1.03 -13.29
N ASP A 166 1.20 -1.99 -12.69
CA ASP A 166 0.03 -2.60 -13.32
C ASP A 166 -1.09 -1.59 -13.57
N ALA A 167 -1.29 -0.65 -12.64
CA ALA A 167 -2.24 0.44 -12.83
C ALA A 167 -1.88 1.34 -14.01
N ILE A 168 -0.58 1.67 -14.19
CA ILE A 168 -0.11 2.48 -15.32
C ILE A 168 -0.22 1.71 -16.64
N VAL A 169 0.21 0.44 -16.67
CA VAL A 169 0.06 -0.42 -17.87
C VAL A 169 -1.41 -0.47 -18.28
N LYS A 170 -2.32 -0.67 -17.32
CA LYS A 170 -3.76 -0.68 -17.59
C LYS A 170 -4.27 0.67 -18.12
N THR A 171 -3.77 1.76 -17.58
CA THR A 171 -4.10 3.11 -18.06
C THR A 171 -3.69 3.31 -19.52
N VAL A 172 -2.45 2.99 -19.85
CA VAL A 172 -1.91 3.10 -21.21
C VAL A 172 -2.67 2.17 -22.18
N GLU A 173 -2.95 0.94 -21.75
CA GLU A 173 -3.73 -0.03 -22.53
C GLU A 173 -5.11 0.52 -22.90
N ILE A 174 -5.86 1.04 -21.94
CA ILE A 174 -7.21 1.59 -22.16
C ILE A 174 -7.15 2.77 -23.14
N LEU A 175 -6.27 3.72 -22.88
CA LEU A 175 -6.13 4.92 -23.72
C LEU A 175 -5.66 4.59 -25.15
N SER A 176 -4.86 3.54 -25.32
CA SER A 176 -4.41 3.11 -26.66
C SER A 176 -5.47 2.35 -27.44
N LYS A 177 -6.36 1.62 -26.76
CA LYS A 177 -7.43 0.83 -27.38
C LYS A 177 -8.68 1.64 -27.69
N CYS A 178 -8.92 2.71 -26.95
CA CYS A 178 -10.13 3.53 -27.05
C CYS A 178 -9.75 4.98 -27.38
N PRO A 179 -9.49 5.30 -28.67
CA PRO A 179 -9.07 6.63 -29.11
C PRO A 179 -10.06 7.75 -28.76
N GLU A 180 -11.34 7.40 -28.54
CA GLU A 180 -12.43 8.30 -28.15
C GLU A 180 -12.33 8.77 -26.69
N TYR A 181 -11.46 8.17 -25.88
CA TYR A 181 -11.24 8.59 -24.50
C TYR A 181 -10.23 9.74 -24.45
N GLU A 182 -10.75 10.95 -24.46
CA GLU A 182 -9.97 12.17 -24.57
C GLU A 182 -9.81 12.93 -23.25
N TRP A 183 -10.67 12.65 -22.25
CA TRP A 183 -10.70 13.39 -21.02
C TRP A 183 -10.42 12.51 -19.81
N VAL A 184 -9.61 13.04 -18.90
CA VAL A 184 -9.23 12.37 -17.67
C VAL A 184 -9.53 13.26 -16.47
N LEU A 185 -10.40 12.78 -15.60
CA LEU A 185 -10.56 13.30 -14.24
C LEU A 185 -9.56 12.60 -13.34
N LYS A 186 -8.57 13.31 -12.84
CA LYS A 186 -7.75 12.87 -11.70
C LYS A 186 -8.40 13.34 -10.43
N ALA A 187 -8.67 12.45 -9.50
CA ALA A 187 -9.31 12.74 -8.24
C ALA A 187 -8.45 12.29 -7.05
N ASP A 188 -8.44 13.11 -6.01
CA ASP A 188 -7.77 12.84 -4.73
C ASP A 188 -8.79 12.96 -3.61
N ILE A 189 -8.78 12.02 -2.68
CA ILE A 189 -9.68 12.01 -1.52
C ILE A 189 -9.02 12.79 -0.38
N LYS A 190 -9.71 13.79 0.15
CA LYS A 190 -9.19 14.64 1.23
C LYS A 190 -8.94 13.82 2.49
N SER A 191 -7.66 13.65 2.85
CA SER A 191 -7.23 12.93 4.07
C SER A 191 -7.97 11.60 4.25
N CYS A 192 -8.00 10.75 3.22
CA CYS A 192 -8.83 9.54 3.16
C CYS A 192 -8.75 8.71 4.45
N PHE A 193 -7.54 8.32 4.86
CA PHE A 193 -7.33 7.49 6.06
C PHE A 193 -7.84 8.14 7.35
N ASP A 194 -7.83 9.46 7.45
CA ASP A 194 -8.19 10.17 8.67
C ASP A 194 -9.70 10.46 8.78
N ASN A 195 -10.47 10.24 7.69
CA ASN A 195 -11.87 10.63 7.62
C ASN A 195 -12.87 9.48 7.42
N ILE A 196 -12.42 8.25 7.11
CA ILE A 196 -13.34 7.11 6.93
C ILE A 196 -14.28 6.97 8.15
N SER A 197 -15.60 6.91 7.88
CA SER A 197 -16.62 6.75 8.92
C SER A 197 -16.46 5.43 9.67
N HIS A 198 -16.33 5.49 11.00
CA HIS A 198 -16.34 4.30 11.85
C HIS A 198 -17.70 3.57 11.80
N GLU A 199 -18.81 4.29 11.69
CA GLU A 199 -20.14 3.73 11.57
C GLU A 199 -20.24 2.91 10.28
N TRP A 200 -19.85 3.51 9.14
CA TRP A 200 -19.82 2.78 7.87
C TRP A 200 -18.96 1.51 7.94
N LEU A 201 -17.78 1.58 8.55
CA LEU A 201 -16.91 0.41 8.71
C LEU A 201 -17.57 -0.67 9.57
N MET A 202 -18.20 -0.27 10.68
CA MET A 202 -18.88 -1.20 11.58
C MET A 202 -20.05 -1.92 10.91
N ASP A 203 -20.75 -1.27 10.00
CA ASP A 203 -21.89 -1.86 9.29
C ASP A 203 -21.45 -2.73 8.10
N ASN A 204 -20.44 -2.30 7.35
CA ASN A 204 -20.12 -2.88 6.05
C ASN A 204 -18.94 -3.88 6.06
N ILE A 205 -18.00 -3.84 7.02
CA ILE A 205 -16.87 -4.75 7.01
C ILE A 205 -17.24 -6.12 7.62
N PRO A 206 -17.16 -7.23 6.86
CA PRO A 206 -17.59 -8.56 7.30
C PRO A 206 -16.50 -9.26 8.13
N MET A 207 -16.27 -8.78 9.35
CA MET A 207 -15.34 -9.35 10.33
C MET A 207 -15.89 -9.22 11.75
N ASP A 208 -15.21 -9.83 12.72
CA ASP A 208 -15.50 -9.68 14.15
C ASP A 208 -15.59 -8.19 14.54
N LYS A 209 -16.77 -7.73 14.89
CA LYS A 209 -17.07 -6.32 15.15
C LYS A 209 -16.33 -5.78 16.38
N GLU A 210 -16.13 -6.59 17.41
CA GLU A 210 -15.35 -6.18 18.59
C GLU A 210 -13.89 -5.95 18.23
N MET A 211 -13.33 -6.82 17.40
CA MET A 211 -11.95 -6.67 16.93
C MET A 211 -11.79 -5.47 15.99
N LEU A 212 -12.75 -5.27 15.07
CA LEU A 212 -12.78 -4.10 14.22
C LEU A 212 -12.80 -2.81 15.03
N LYS A 213 -13.71 -2.73 16.02
CA LYS A 213 -13.81 -1.59 16.95
C LYS A 213 -12.49 -1.33 17.68
N GLN A 214 -11.82 -2.39 18.15
CA GLN A 214 -10.51 -2.27 18.79
C GLN A 214 -9.45 -1.69 17.84
N PHE A 215 -9.45 -2.06 16.56
CA PHE A 215 -8.47 -1.60 15.59
C PHE A 215 -8.68 -0.15 15.15
N ILE A 216 -9.93 0.31 15.03
CA ILE A 216 -10.23 1.65 14.53
C ILE A 216 -10.36 2.70 15.64
N LYS A 217 -10.71 2.29 16.87
CA LYS A 217 -10.91 3.21 18.03
C LYS A 217 -9.78 3.16 19.05
N CYS A 218 -8.60 2.67 18.68
CA CYS A 218 -7.48 2.50 19.62
C CYS A 218 -6.88 3.82 20.11
N GLY A 219 -7.13 4.94 19.43
CA GLY A 219 -6.51 6.22 19.74
C GLY A 219 -5.00 6.23 19.49
N TYR A 220 -4.36 7.34 19.82
CA TYR A 220 -2.90 7.46 19.72
C TYR A 220 -2.34 8.33 20.86
N VAL A 221 -1.06 8.13 21.15
CA VAL A 221 -0.29 8.98 22.07
C VAL A 221 0.73 9.78 21.27
N TYR A 222 0.76 11.07 21.53
CA TYR A 222 1.72 12.00 21.00
C TYR A 222 2.15 12.96 22.11
N ASP A 223 3.46 13.14 22.30
CA ASP A 223 4.05 14.00 23.33
C ASP A 223 3.50 13.73 24.74
N SER A 224 3.33 12.44 25.07
CA SER A 224 2.77 11.91 26.31
C SER A 224 1.26 12.04 26.50
N ASP A 225 0.55 12.75 25.63
CA ASP A 225 -0.89 12.92 25.69
C ASP A 225 -1.62 11.87 24.85
N PHE A 226 -2.76 11.39 25.36
CA PHE A 226 -3.65 10.47 24.65
C PHE A 226 -4.72 11.23 23.87
N TYR A 227 -4.92 10.82 22.63
CA TYR A 227 -5.95 11.33 21.73
C TYR A 227 -6.88 10.20 21.28
N SER A 228 -8.17 10.37 21.50
CA SER A 228 -9.18 9.46 20.98
C SER A 228 -9.34 9.62 19.47
N THR A 229 -9.90 8.58 18.81
CA THR A 229 -10.24 8.63 17.38
C THR A 229 -11.70 8.22 17.19
N ASP A 230 -12.53 9.14 16.65
CA ASP A 230 -13.96 8.90 16.39
C ASP A 230 -14.25 8.63 14.90
N LYS A 231 -13.26 8.83 14.03
CA LYS A 231 -13.26 8.53 12.61
C LYS A 231 -11.86 8.19 12.12
N GLY A 232 -11.78 7.67 10.92
CA GLY A 232 -10.53 7.33 10.26
C GLY A 232 -9.98 5.96 10.68
N ILE A 233 -8.96 5.54 9.94
CA ILE A 233 -8.20 4.31 10.20
C ILE A 233 -6.73 4.65 10.35
N PRO A 234 -5.98 3.93 11.21
CA PRO A 234 -4.59 4.29 11.49
C PRO A 234 -3.69 4.19 10.27
N GLN A 235 -3.02 5.28 9.89
CA GLN A 235 -1.94 5.21 8.90
C GLN A 235 -0.74 4.45 9.48
N GLY A 236 -0.38 3.32 8.83
CA GLY A 236 0.71 2.44 9.28
C GLY A 236 0.27 1.16 10.00
N ALA A 237 -1.01 0.98 10.25
CA ALA A 237 -1.54 -0.29 10.77
C ALA A 237 -1.65 -1.35 9.67
N CYS A 238 -1.38 -2.62 10.02
CA CYS A 238 -1.29 -3.71 9.05
C CYS A 238 -2.61 -4.02 8.32
N ILE A 239 -3.76 -3.71 8.91
CA ILE A 239 -5.08 -3.97 8.34
C ILE A 239 -5.65 -2.77 7.56
N SER A 240 -5.10 -1.57 7.75
CA SER A 240 -5.71 -0.34 7.24
C SER A 240 -5.80 -0.28 5.71
N GLY A 241 -4.83 -0.85 4.99
CA GLY A 241 -4.88 -0.91 3.52
C GLY A 241 -6.08 -1.68 2.99
N VAL A 242 -6.40 -2.82 3.61
CA VAL A 242 -7.57 -3.63 3.25
C VAL A 242 -8.87 -2.91 3.61
N LEU A 243 -8.94 -2.30 4.79
CA LEU A 243 -10.12 -1.51 5.20
C LEU A 243 -10.36 -0.32 4.26
N CYS A 244 -9.30 0.40 3.87
CA CYS A 244 -9.38 1.49 2.90
C CYS A 244 -9.92 1.00 1.55
N ASN A 245 -9.39 -0.10 1.02
CA ASN A 245 -9.89 -0.66 -0.23
C ASN A 245 -11.35 -1.05 -0.15
N MET A 246 -11.76 -1.80 0.87
CA MET A 246 -13.16 -2.21 1.04
C MET A 246 -14.11 -1.00 1.21
N THR A 247 -13.62 0.09 1.77
CA THR A 247 -14.38 1.35 1.85
C THR A 247 -14.60 1.96 0.46
N LEU A 248 -13.62 1.86 -0.43
CA LEU A 248 -13.66 2.49 -1.76
C LEU A 248 -14.12 1.54 -2.87
N ASP A 249 -14.22 0.24 -2.59
CA ASP A 249 -14.71 -0.75 -3.55
C ASP A 249 -16.21 -0.53 -3.85
N GLY A 250 -16.58 -0.76 -5.10
CA GLY A 250 -17.89 -0.47 -5.64
C GLY A 250 -17.99 0.88 -6.37
N LEU A 251 -16.97 1.73 -6.30
CA LEU A 251 -16.93 3.00 -7.03
C LEU A 251 -16.98 2.76 -8.56
N GLU A 252 -16.14 1.85 -9.07
CA GLU A 252 -16.13 1.47 -10.48
C GLU A 252 -17.48 0.91 -10.89
N LYS A 253 -18.08 0.04 -10.08
CA LYS A 253 -19.37 -0.57 -10.35
C LYS A 253 -20.50 0.47 -10.45
N ILE A 254 -20.57 1.42 -9.52
CA ILE A 254 -21.59 2.49 -9.53
C ILE A 254 -21.40 3.37 -10.75
N LEU A 255 -20.19 3.76 -11.07
CA LEU A 255 -19.92 4.59 -12.23
C LEU A 255 -20.24 3.86 -13.54
N LYS A 256 -19.79 2.60 -13.68
CA LYS A 256 -20.09 1.77 -14.85
C LYS A 256 -21.60 1.51 -15.03
N SER A 257 -22.34 1.29 -13.94
CA SER A 257 -23.80 1.11 -14.03
C SER A 257 -24.54 2.34 -14.54
N ARG A 258 -23.97 3.53 -14.34
CA ARG A 258 -24.60 4.82 -14.72
C ARG A 258 -24.15 5.34 -16.08
N PHE A 259 -22.88 5.11 -16.44
CA PHE A 259 -22.26 5.68 -17.64
C PHE A 259 -21.86 4.63 -18.68
N GLY A 260 -22.00 3.35 -18.37
CA GLY A 260 -21.61 2.24 -19.27
C GLY A 260 -20.16 2.33 -19.68
N ASP A 261 -19.94 2.10 -20.98
CA ASP A 261 -18.61 2.12 -21.60
C ASP A 261 -18.13 3.54 -21.96
N SER A 262 -18.86 4.61 -21.56
CA SER A 262 -18.41 5.98 -21.77
C SER A 262 -17.25 6.39 -20.87
N ILE A 263 -16.97 5.61 -19.83
CA ILE A 263 -15.91 5.88 -18.85
C ILE A 263 -15.19 4.60 -18.43
N GLU A 264 -13.94 4.77 -17.99
CA GLU A 264 -13.14 3.78 -17.28
C GLU A 264 -12.61 4.35 -15.98
N VAL A 265 -12.52 3.52 -14.95
CA VAL A 265 -12.03 3.91 -13.61
C VAL A 265 -10.78 3.10 -13.31
N ILE A 266 -9.71 3.76 -12.87
CA ILE A 266 -8.48 3.10 -12.42
C ILE A 266 -8.11 3.67 -11.06
N ARG A 267 -7.95 2.80 -10.07
CA ARG A 267 -7.72 3.21 -8.68
C ARG A 267 -6.46 2.55 -8.10
N TYR A 268 -5.68 3.36 -7.41
CA TYR A 268 -4.57 2.88 -6.58
C TYR A 268 -4.73 3.44 -5.16
N ALA A 269 -5.32 2.65 -4.27
CA ALA A 269 -5.72 3.09 -2.93
C ALA A 269 -6.70 4.29 -3.00
N ASP A 270 -6.30 5.43 -2.46
CA ASP A 270 -7.05 6.71 -2.46
C ASP A 270 -6.78 7.61 -3.69
N ASP A 271 -5.78 7.29 -4.51
CA ASP A 271 -5.49 7.99 -5.77
C ASP A 271 -6.18 7.27 -6.93
N PHE A 272 -7.02 7.97 -7.69
CA PHE A 272 -7.74 7.37 -8.81
C PHE A 272 -7.97 8.33 -9.96
N ILE A 273 -8.15 7.74 -11.14
CA ILE A 273 -8.50 8.45 -12.37
C ILE A 273 -9.77 7.87 -12.97
N ILE A 274 -10.57 8.75 -13.59
CA ILE A 274 -11.70 8.39 -14.41
C ILE A 274 -11.44 8.93 -15.80
N ILE A 275 -11.37 8.02 -16.78
CA ILE A 275 -11.14 8.33 -18.19
C ILE A 275 -12.52 8.37 -18.87
N GLY A 276 -12.79 9.35 -19.69
CA GLY A 276 -14.12 9.48 -20.32
C GLY A 276 -14.09 10.05 -21.72
N THR A 277 -15.20 9.83 -22.45
CA THR A 277 -15.37 10.23 -23.85
C THR A 277 -15.64 11.73 -24.01
N SER A 278 -16.16 12.40 -23.00
CA SER A 278 -16.45 13.84 -23.05
C SER A 278 -16.20 14.54 -21.73
N LYS A 279 -15.81 15.82 -21.82
CA LYS A 279 -15.60 16.70 -20.66
C LYS A 279 -16.89 16.93 -19.87
N ALA A 280 -18.02 17.04 -20.56
CA ALA A 280 -19.33 17.28 -19.92
C ALA A 280 -19.72 16.13 -18.99
N VAL A 281 -19.48 14.89 -19.42
CA VAL A 281 -19.72 13.69 -18.59
C VAL A 281 -18.83 13.73 -17.36
N SER A 282 -17.55 14.06 -17.52
CA SER A 282 -16.59 14.03 -16.43
C SER A 282 -16.86 15.11 -15.36
N LEU A 283 -17.17 16.36 -15.77
CA LEU A 283 -17.30 17.50 -14.85
C LEU A 283 -18.64 17.60 -14.17
N GLN A 284 -19.73 17.52 -14.95
CA GLN A 284 -21.07 17.89 -14.45
C GLN A 284 -21.83 16.70 -13.88
N VAL A 285 -21.46 15.49 -14.26
CA VAL A 285 -22.26 14.31 -13.94
C VAL A 285 -21.47 13.26 -13.17
N VAL A 286 -20.20 13.02 -13.51
CA VAL A 286 -19.37 12.00 -12.81
C VAL A 286 -18.96 12.47 -11.42
N VAL A 287 -18.56 13.74 -11.28
CA VAL A 287 -18.12 14.28 -9.97
C VAL A 287 -19.22 14.18 -8.90
N PRO A 288 -20.47 14.61 -9.14
CA PRO A 288 -21.53 14.45 -8.14
C PRO A 288 -21.80 12.99 -7.71
N VAL A 289 -21.65 12.03 -8.64
CA VAL A 289 -21.81 10.61 -8.31
C VAL A 289 -20.68 10.13 -7.40
N VAL A 290 -19.45 10.54 -7.68
CA VAL A 290 -18.28 10.24 -6.83
C VAL A 290 -18.46 10.87 -5.45
N GLU A 291 -18.89 12.14 -5.37
CA GLU A 291 -19.12 12.83 -4.11
C GLU A 291 -20.22 12.17 -3.27
N CYS A 292 -21.32 11.76 -3.90
CA CYS A 292 -22.39 11.01 -3.23
C CYS A 292 -21.83 9.69 -2.65
N PHE A 293 -21.09 8.92 -3.45
CA PHE A 293 -20.46 7.67 -3.02
C PHE A 293 -19.49 7.87 -1.85
N LEU A 294 -18.69 8.92 -1.89
CA LEU A 294 -17.69 9.23 -0.85
C LEU A 294 -18.36 9.75 0.43
N SER A 295 -19.40 10.57 0.32
CA SER A 295 -20.09 11.17 1.47
C SER A 295 -20.74 10.13 2.38
N GLU A 296 -21.31 9.05 1.83
CA GLU A 296 -21.83 7.92 2.59
C GLU A 296 -20.77 7.27 3.49
N ARG A 297 -19.50 7.39 3.12
CA ARG A 297 -18.32 6.81 3.78
C ARG A 297 -17.58 7.81 4.68
N GLY A 298 -18.14 9.03 4.83
CA GLY A 298 -17.52 10.11 5.58
C GLY A 298 -16.36 10.79 4.85
N LEU A 299 -16.26 10.58 3.53
CA LEU A 299 -15.18 11.06 2.69
C LEU A 299 -15.63 12.20 1.77
N SER A 300 -14.67 12.98 1.28
CA SER A 300 -14.90 14.06 0.29
C SER A 300 -13.73 14.17 -0.66
N LEU A 301 -13.98 14.70 -1.85
CA LEU A 301 -12.92 15.03 -2.80
C LEU A 301 -12.06 16.21 -2.31
N SER A 302 -10.81 16.24 -2.72
CA SER A 302 -9.94 17.40 -2.57
C SER A 302 -10.12 18.32 -3.78
N GLU A 303 -10.78 19.47 -3.60
CA GLU A 303 -11.02 20.44 -4.68
C GLU A 303 -9.70 20.89 -5.34
N GLU A 304 -8.66 21.15 -4.55
CA GLU A 304 -7.36 21.61 -5.04
C GLU A 304 -6.64 20.59 -5.94
N LYS A 305 -6.85 19.29 -5.69
CA LYS A 305 -6.15 18.21 -6.36
C LYS A 305 -7.01 17.47 -7.38
N THR A 306 -8.32 17.66 -7.35
CA THR A 306 -9.22 17.10 -8.35
C THR A 306 -9.18 17.95 -9.60
N LYS A 307 -8.65 17.37 -10.69
CA LYS A 307 -8.41 18.10 -11.94
C LYS A 307 -8.88 17.30 -13.14
N ILE A 308 -9.45 18.02 -14.11
CA ILE A 308 -9.74 17.48 -15.42
C ILE A 308 -8.72 17.98 -16.43
N SER A 309 -8.24 17.06 -17.24
CA SER A 309 -7.29 17.34 -18.30
C SER A 309 -7.71 16.65 -19.60
N HIS A 310 -7.51 17.31 -20.73
CA HIS A 310 -7.53 16.67 -22.02
C HIS A 310 -6.23 15.88 -22.21
N ILE A 311 -6.32 14.70 -22.82
CA ILE A 311 -5.18 13.77 -22.93
C ILE A 311 -3.99 14.34 -23.71
N GLU A 312 -4.21 15.25 -24.67
CA GLU A 312 -3.11 15.93 -25.37
C GLU A 312 -2.31 16.84 -24.45
N LYS A 313 -2.95 17.48 -23.45
CA LYS A 313 -2.25 18.25 -22.41
C LYS A 313 -1.53 17.35 -21.42
N GLY A 314 -2.04 16.10 -21.30
CA GLY A 314 -1.54 15.11 -20.38
C GLY A 314 -1.99 15.30 -18.93
N PHE A 315 -1.79 14.27 -18.16
CA PHE A 315 -2.07 14.23 -16.73
C PHE A 315 -0.98 13.46 -15.99
N THR A 316 -0.95 13.59 -14.67
CA THR A 316 0.00 12.86 -13.82
C THR A 316 -0.74 11.82 -12.99
N PHE A 317 -0.26 10.59 -12.98
CA PHE A 317 -0.80 9.50 -12.15
C PHE A 317 0.34 8.59 -11.67
N LEU A 318 0.38 8.31 -10.39
CA LEU A 318 1.37 7.42 -9.76
C LEU A 318 2.82 7.71 -10.18
N GLY A 319 3.19 8.99 -10.29
CA GLY A 319 4.55 9.39 -10.66
C GLY A 319 4.88 9.35 -12.15
N TYR A 320 3.91 9.02 -12.99
CA TYR A 320 4.02 9.14 -14.45
C TYR A 320 3.26 10.36 -14.95
N ARG A 321 3.78 11.02 -15.97
CA ARG A 321 3.07 11.92 -16.86
C ARG A 321 2.62 11.11 -18.08
N ILE A 322 1.33 11.11 -18.36
CA ILE A 322 0.74 10.37 -19.49
C ILE A 322 0.06 11.38 -20.39
N TYR A 323 0.34 11.32 -21.69
CA TYR A 323 -0.21 12.24 -22.68
C TYR A 323 -0.27 11.58 -24.07
N LYS A 324 -1.07 12.16 -24.98
CA LYS A 324 -1.20 11.72 -26.39
C LYS A 324 -0.36 12.64 -27.27
N GLU A 325 0.51 12.06 -28.09
CA GLU A 325 1.32 12.74 -29.07
C GLU A 325 1.31 11.94 -30.39
N HIS A 326 0.98 12.57 -31.50
CA HIS A 326 0.90 11.94 -32.82
C HIS A 326 0.12 10.60 -32.83
N ASN A 327 -1.03 10.58 -32.18
CA ASN A 327 -1.87 9.38 -31.95
C ASN A 327 -1.27 8.27 -31.06
N ASN A 328 -0.08 8.44 -30.51
CA ASN A 328 0.51 7.51 -29.55
C ASN A 328 0.28 7.97 -28.12
N ILE A 329 0.07 7.02 -27.22
CA ILE A 329 0.02 7.29 -25.79
C ILE A 329 1.43 7.18 -25.24
N ILE A 330 1.95 8.29 -24.74
CA ILE A 330 3.28 8.42 -24.18
C ILE A 330 3.18 8.45 -22.66
N SER A 331 4.04 7.72 -21.98
CA SER A 331 4.22 7.78 -20.54
C SER A 331 5.67 8.09 -20.20
N ALA A 332 5.88 9.03 -19.29
CA ALA A 332 7.20 9.53 -18.90
C ALA A 332 7.26 9.73 -17.37
N PRO A 333 8.44 9.70 -16.75
CA PRO A 333 8.59 10.13 -15.36
C PRO A 333 8.10 11.57 -15.17
N THR A 334 7.42 11.86 -14.05
CA THR A 334 7.10 13.26 -13.73
C THR A 334 8.36 14.04 -13.37
N ARG A 335 8.33 15.36 -13.59
CA ARG A 335 9.44 16.25 -13.21
C ARG A 335 9.80 16.11 -11.73
N GLU A 336 8.78 16.02 -10.86
CA GLU A 336 8.98 15.86 -9.42
C GLU A 336 9.74 14.58 -9.07
N ASN A 337 9.54 13.49 -9.82
CA ASN A 337 10.22 12.23 -9.59
C ASN A 337 11.67 12.25 -10.08
N ILE A 338 11.94 12.92 -11.19
CA ILE A 338 13.33 13.18 -11.65
C ILE A 338 14.06 14.04 -10.62
N ASP A 339 13.47 15.15 -10.18
CA ASP A 339 14.03 16.04 -9.17
C ASP A 339 14.23 15.34 -7.82
N SER A 340 13.33 14.39 -7.48
CA SER A 340 13.49 13.56 -6.28
C SER A 340 14.68 12.63 -6.37
N LEU A 341 14.96 12.06 -7.54
CA LEU A 341 16.14 11.23 -7.75
C LEU A 341 17.42 12.07 -7.70
N ILE A 342 17.43 13.22 -8.38
CA ILE A 342 18.56 14.17 -8.33
C ILE A 342 18.90 14.54 -6.87
N ARG A 343 17.90 14.92 -6.06
CA ARG A 343 18.12 15.23 -4.64
C ARG A 343 18.65 14.04 -3.83
N LYS A 344 18.21 12.82 -4.10
CA LYS A 344 18.75 11.62 -3.42
C LYS A 344 20.23 11.42 -3.78
N VAL A 345 20.61 11.62 -5.03
CA VAL A 345 22.01 11.58 -5.46
C VAL A 345 22.80 12.73 -4.82
N GLU A 346 22.25 13.94 -4.79
CA GLU A 346 22.87 15.09 -4.12
C GLU A 346 23.15 14.84 -2.63
N GLN A 347 22.20 14.25 -1.90
CA GLN A 347 22.39 13.91 -0.49
C GLN A 347 23.53 12.90 -0.29
N LEU A 348 23.67 11.93 -1.19
CA LEU A 348 24.78 10.97 -1.14
C LEU A 348 26.11 11.66 -1.42
N ILE A 349 26.15 12.57 -2.40
CA ILE A 349 27.35 13.36 -2.72
C ILE A 349 27.77 14.25 -1.53
N LYS A 350 26.82 14.91 -0.87
CA LYS A 350 27.09 15.71 0.33
C LYS A 350 27.63 14.89 1.51
N ALA A 351 27.28 13.60 1.57
CA ALA A 351 27.78 12.68 2.58
C ALA A 351 29.21 12.14 2.28
N MET A 352 29.77 12.37 1.09
CA MET A 352 31.09 11.87 0.69
C MET A 352 32.23 12.08 1.70
N PRO A 353 32.33 13.21 2.43
CA PRO A 353 33.38 13.37 3.44
C PRO A 353 33.32 12.35 4.58
N GLN A 354 32.17 11.68 4.77
CA GLN A 354 31.88 10.76 5.87
C GLN A 354 31.73 9.30 5.46
N ILE A 355 31.70 9.01 4.15
CA ILE A 355 31.49 7.66 3.60
C ILE A 355 32.56 7.33 2.56
N SER A 356 32.89 6.03 2.40
CA SER A 356 33.82 5.60 1.36
C SER A 356 33.20 5.73 -0.04
N VAL A 357 34.06 5.82 -1.05
CA VAL A 357 33.62 5.93 -2.47
C VAL A 357 32.88 4.67 -2.90
N GLU A 358 33.31 3.50 -2.42
CA GLU A 358 32.66 2.20 -2.69
C GLU A 358 31.24 2.19 -2.14
N TYR A 359 31.04 2.66 -0.91
CA TYR A 359 29.73 2.75 -0.28
C TYR A 359 28.82 3.77 -0.97
N LEU A 360 29.38 4.89 -1.43
CA LEU A 360 28.67 5.83 -2.29
C LEU A 360 28.14 5.16 -3.57
N TYR A 361 28.98 4.34 -4.21
CA TYR A 361 28.58 3.62 -5.42
C TYR A 361 27.43 2.65 -5.15
N GLU A 362 27.52 1.84 -4.10
CA GLU A 362 26.46 0.91 -3.70
C GLU A 362 25.12 1.62 -3.43
N LEU A 363 25.15 2.71 -2.66
CA LEU A 363 23.94 3.49 -2.36
C LEU A 363 23.36 4.17 -3.60
N SER A 364 24.19 4.70 -4.49
CA SER A 364 23.78 5.31 -5.75
C SER A 364 23.14 4.26 -6.66
N GLU A 365 23.76 3.10 -6.77
CA GLU A 365 23.25 1.97 -7.54
C GLU A 365 21.86 1.55 -7.04
N MET A 366 21.67 1.35 -5.75
CA MET A 366 20.37 0.98 -5.18
C MET A 366 19.27 2.02 -5.50
N LYS A 367 19.58 3.31 -5.42
CA LYS A 367 18.62 4.38 -5.69
C LYS A 367 18.24 4.46 -7.17
N ILE A 368 19.24 4.43 -8.04
CA ILE A 368 19.06 4.53 -9.49
C ILE A 368 18.36 3.27 -10.02
N LYS A 369 18.82 2.07 -9.64
CA LYS A 369 18.18 0.81 -10.03
C LYS A 369 16.72 0.73 -9.58
N GLY A 370 16.42 1.14 -8.35
CA GLY A 370 15.05 1.18 -7.86
C GLY A 370 14.15 2.13 -8.68
N TRP A 371 14.67 3.27 -9.09
CA TRP A 371 13.98 4.23 -9.95
C TRP A 371 13.80 3.68 -11.37
N LEU A 372 14.85 3.17 -11.99
CA LEU A 372 14.79 2.57 -13.33
C LEU A 372 13.82 1.38 -13.40
N ASN A 373 13.86 0.48 -12.42
CA ASN A 373 12.93 -0.65 -12.35
C ASN A 373 11.47 -0.22 -12.29
N TYR A 374 11.18 0.95 -11.73
CA TYR A 374 9.83 1.48 -11.69
C TYR A 374 9.34 1.93 -13.07
N TYR A 375 10.21 2.52 -13.88
CA TYR A 375 9.85 3.11 -15.18
C TYR A 375 10.14 2.20 -16.38
N LYS A 376 11.10 1.29 -16.28
CA LYS A 376 11.53 0.42 -17.40
C LYS A 376 10.37 -0.35 -18.02
N GLY A 377 10.28 -0.30 -19.37
CA GLY A 377 9.29 -1.03 -20.16
C GLY A 377 7.86 -0.46 -20.09
N ILE A 378 7.69 0.74 -19.48
CA ILE A 378 6.44 1.50 -19.51
C ILE A 378 6.71 2.92 -19.99
N ALA A 379 7.69 3.61 -19.36
CA ALA A 379 8.05 4.96 -19.77
C ALA A 379 8.77 4.91 -21.12
N GLU A 380 8.56 5.96 -21.91
CA GLU A 380 9.25 6.15 -23.17
C GLU A 380 10.78 6.23 -22.96
N ILE A 381 11.53 5.53 -23.79
CA ILE A 381 12.98 5.40 -23.68
C ILE A 381 13.66 6.77 -23.74
N GLN A 382 13.24 7.67 -24.65
CA GLN A 382 13.80 9.00 -24.77
C GLN A 382 13.67 9.83 -23.48
N SER A 383 12.55 9.67 -22.75
CA SER A 383 12.33 10.34 -21.48
C SER A 383 13.26 9.84 -20.38
N LEU A 384 13.64 8.57 -20.43
CA LEU A 384 14.60 7.97 -19.49
C LEU A 384 16.03 8.42 -19.79
N HIS A 385 16.42 8.52 -21.07
CA HIS A 385 17.70 9.13 -21.48
C HIS A 385 17.80 10.61 -21.11
N GLY A 386 16.71 11.37 -21.22
CA GLY A 386 16.65 12.74 -20.75
C GLY A 386 16.95 12.85 -19.25
N ALA A 387 16.34 11.98 -18.44
CA ALA A 387 16.58 11.92 -16.99
C ALA A 387 18.03 11.49 -16.67
N GLU A 388 18.59 10.52 -17.40
CA GLU A 388 20.00 10.12 -17.30
C GLU A 388 20.93 11.32 -17.51
N TYR A 389 20.76 12.01 -18.62
CA TYR A 389 21.59 13.18 -18.97
C TYR A 389 21.55 14.24 -17.87
N GLU A 390 20.39 14.57 -17.35
CA GLU A 390 20.25 15.55 -16.27
C GLU A 390 20.97 15.10 -14.99
N ILE A 391 20.82 13.84 -14.58
CA ILE A 391 21.42 13.31 -13.35
C ILE A 391 22.95 13.25 -13.48
N VAL A 392 23.46 12.78 -14.62
CA VAL A 392 24.91 12.70 -14.89
C VAL A 392 25.52 14.11 -14.93
N SER A 393 24.88 15.04 -15.64
CA SER A 393 25.32 16.44 -15.74
C SER A 393 25.33 17.13 -14.39
N TYR A 394 24.26 16.96 -13.61
CA TYR A 394 24.17 17.49 -12.25
C TYR A 394 25.28 16.94 -11.34
N THR A 395 25.52 15.62 -11.39
CA THR A 395 26.55 14.97 -10.61
C THR A 395 27.93 15.51 -10.95
N PHE A 396 28.24 15.68 -12.24
CA PHE A 396 29.51 16.25 -12.69
C PHE A 396 29.68 17.71 -12.25
N GLN A 397 28.67 18.52 -12.40
CA GLN A 397 28.71 19.94 -11.98
C GLN A 397 28.96 20.09 -10.47
N ARG A 398 28.39 19.20 -9.66
CA ARG A 398 28.50 19.26 -8.19
C ARG A 398 29.78 18.67 -7.64
N THR A 399 30.32 17.63 -8.26
CA THR A 399 31.50 16.92 -7.74
C THR A 399 32.80 17.33 -8.45
N GLY A 400 32.73 17.85 -9.66
CA GLY A 400 33.88 17.97 -10.56
C GLY A 400 34.51 16.60 -10.92
N ASN A 401 33.95 15.50 -10.43
CA ASN A 401 34.52 14.17 -10.56
C ASN A 401 33.92 13.41 -11.73
N LYS A 402 34.68 13.28 -12.81
CA LYS A 402 34.30 12.57 -14.04
C LYS A 402 34.05 11.06 -13.76
N GLN A 403 34.73 10.46 -12.80
CA GLN A 403 34.59 9.02 -12.52
C GLN A 403 33.23 8.69 -11.89
N ILE A 404 32.77 9.53 -10.95
CA ILE A 404 31.45 9.38 -10.32
C ILE A 404 30.33 9.60 -11.35
N ALA A 405 30.44 10.67 -12.16
CA ALA A 405 29.46 10.94 -13.22
C ALA A 405 29.41 9.80 -14.25
N LYS A 406 30.58 9.27 -14.67
CA LYS A 406 30.67 8.12 -15.58
C LYS A 406 30.10 6.84 -14.96
N PHE A 407 30.28 6.63 -13.65
CA PHE A 407 29.70 5.49 -12.95
C PHE A 407 28.16 5.57 -12.98
N ILE A 408 27.58 6.74 -12.67
CA ILE A 408 26.14 6.94 -12.71
C ILE A 408 25.58 6.70 -14.12
N GLY A 409 26.20 7.23 -15.17
CA GLY A 409 25.81 6.96 -16.57
C GLY A 409 25.87 5.46 -16.92
N LYS A 410 26.89 4.72 -16.45
CA LYS A 410 26.95 3.27 -16.65
C LYS A 410 25.80 2.52 -16.00
N LEU A 411 25.26 3.01 -14.86
CA LEU A 411 24.10 2.38 -14.22
C LEU A 411 22.86 2.48 -15.11
N PHE A 412 22.66 3.57 -15.83
CA PHE A 412 21.58 3.71 -16.80
C PHE A 412 21.82 2.79 -18.02
N ALA A 413 23.03 2.80 -18.58
CA ALA A 413 23.37 1.98 -19.75
C ALA A 413 23.23 0.45 -19.51
N GLN A 414 23.41 -0.02 -18.26
CA GLN A 414 23.21 -1.44 -17.90
C GLN A 414 21.76 -1.91 -17.99
N TYR A 415 20.81 -1.00 -18.13
CA TYR A 415 19.40 -1.29 -18.17
C TYR A 415 18.83 -1.45 -19.59
N ASP A 416 19.68 -1.50 -20.65
CA ASP A 416 19.27 -1.55 -22.05
C ASP A 416 18.06 -0.63 -22.30
N LEU A 417 18.30 0.66 -22.09
CA LEU A 417 17.33 1.72 -22.38
C LEU A 417 17.28 2.00 -23.87
#